data_952992381abac2619ae8bccee319b5cb
#
_entry.id   952992381abac2619ae8bccee319b5cb
#
_cell.length_a   1.000
_cell.length_b   1.000
_cell.length_c   1.000
_cell.angle_alpha   90.00
_cell.angle_beta   90.00
_cell.angle_gamma   90.00
#
_symmetry.space_group_name_H-M   'P 1'
#
loop_
_entity.id
_entity.type
_entity.pdbx_description
1 polymer ?
#
loop_
_entity_poly.entity_id
_entity_poly.type
_entity_poly.pdbx_seq_one_letter_code
_entity_poly.pdbx_strand_id
1 'polypeptide(L)'
;NALKQLLLCGTGILELQKKSTSASPEENLREVIDKYLREHYREDISLEQLADFLHFNPSYTSDLFKRIFGKPFVSYLTSMRVETAKVLLERGKFKTYEIAEHVGYQDEKYFFKTFKKVTGFTPKEYRKRHLK
;
A
#
# COMPACT_ATOMS: atom_id res chain seq x y z
N ASN A 1 16.50 3.49 13.09
CA ASN A 1 16.78 3.31 12.57
C ASN A 1 16.52 3.50 12.17
N ALA A 2 16.35 3.87 12.67
CA ALA A 2 16.61 3.97 12.16
C ALA A 2 16.35 4.59 11.98
N LEU A 3 15.90 5.03 12.56
CA LEU A 3 16.16 5.29 12.29
C LEU A 3 16.58 5.30 12.29
N LYS A 4 16.75 5.23 12.68
CA LYS A 4 17.59 4.97 12.30
C LYS A 4 17.94 4.80 11.73
N GLN A 5 17.79 5.08 12.11
CA GLN A 5 18.35 4.84 11.33
C GLN A 5 17.96 5.30 10.59
N LEU A 6 17.56 5.73 11.04
CA LEU A 6 17.57 6.01 10.32
C LEU A 6 17.24 6.24 10.36
N LEU A 7 17.07 6.54 10.90
CA LEU A 7 17.32 6.53 10.61
C LEU A 7 17.46 6.23 10.53
N LEU A 8 17.55 6.38 11.08
CA LEU A 8 18.18 6.01 10.71
C LEU A 8 18.18 5.76 10.42
N CYS A 9 18.16 6.17 10.93
CA CYS A 9 18.60 5.81 10.49
C CYS A 9 18.46 5.97 10.18
N GLY A 10 18.29 6.34 10.72
CA GLY A 10 18.75 6.46 10.57
C GLY A 10 18.52 6.72 10.32
N THR A 11 18.71 7.02 10.80
CA THR A 11 19.08 7.13 10.48
C THR A 11 18.87 7.53 9.94
N GLY A 12 18.65 7.59 10.35
CA GLY A 12 18.97 7.84 10.02
C GLY A 12 18.50 8.41 9.68
N ILE A 13 18.52 8.68 9.95
CA ILE A 13 18.66 9.03 9.64
C ILE A 13 18.71 9.66 9.24
N LEU A 14 18.76 9.94 9.54
CA LEU A 14 19.35 10.39 9.08
C LEU A 14 19.69 10.84 8.23
N GLU A 15 19.92 11.04 8.25
CA GLU A 15 20.53 11.54 7.50
C GLU A 15 20.22 11.84 6.59
N LEU A 16 20.12 12.22 6.59
CA LEU A 16 20.00 12.58 5.85
C LEU A 16 19.65 12.96 5.39
N GLN A 17 19.69 13.32 5.39
CA GLN A 17 19.49 13.87 5.11
C GLN A 17 19.19 14.50 4.68
N LYS A 18 19.36 15.20 4.89
CA LYS A 18 19.29 16.01 4.63
C LYS A 18 18.58 16.93 3.83
N LYS A 19 18.53 17.25 2.93
CA LYS A 19 17.57 17.79 2.03
C LYS A 19 16.14 17.74 2.55
N SER A 20 15.91 16.81 3.36
CA SER A 20 14.60 16.64 3.97
C SER A 20 14.30 17.66 5.06
N THR A 21 15.21 18.58 5.29
CA THR A 21 15.01 19.58 6.33
C THR A 21 13.78 20.45 6.10
N SER A 22 13.35 20.60 4.84
CA SER A 22 12.16 21.41 4.55
C SER A 22 10.86 20.64 4.71
N ALA A 23 10.91 19.32 4.83
CA ALA A 23 9.72 18.51 4.96
C ALA A 23 9.17 18.58 6.38
N SER A 24 7.84 18.61 6.52
CA SER A 24 7.21 18.54 7.83
C SER A 24 7.34 17.12 8.38
N PRO A 25 7.17 16.94 9.70
CA PRO A 25 7.18 15.59 10.28
C PRO A 25 6.14 14.67 9.64
N GLU A 26 4.97 15.21 9.29
CA GLU A 26 3.93 14.39 8.64
C GLU A 26 4.31 14.01 7.23
N GLU A 27 4.98 14.88 6.49
CA GLU A 27 5.47 14.56 5.15
C GLU A 27 6.52 13.45 5.22
N ASN A 28 7.39 13.49 6.23
CA ASN A 28 8.37 12.44 6.44
C ASN A 28 7.69 11.12 6.77
N LEU A 29 6.66 11.15 7.62
CA LEU A 29 5.90 9.95 7.97
C LEU A 29 5.18 9.40 6.75
N ARG A 30 4.63 10.28 5.90
CA ARG A 30 3.97 9.85 4.69
C ARG A 30 4.93 9.02 3.82
N GLU A 31 6.16 9.51 3.66
CA GLU A 31 7.15 8.79 2.86
C GLU A 31 7.52 7.45 3.47
N VAL A 32 7.68 7.41 4.79
CA VAL A 32 8.01 6.17 5.49
C VAL A 32 6.90 5.14 5.34
N ILE A 33 5.66 5.57 5.57
CA ILE A 33 4.52 4.68 5.47
C ILE A 33 4.31 4.21 4.03
N ASP A 34 4.43 5.12 3.07
CA ASP A 34 4.25 4.79 1.67
C ASP A 34 5.27 3.74 1.22
N LYS A 35 6.51 3.90 1.64
CA LYS A 35 7.55 2.93 1.32
C LYS A 35 7.23 1.57 1.95
N TYR A 36 6.81 1.57 3.23
CA TYR A 36 6.43 0.35 3.90
C TYR A 36 5.31 -0.37 3.15
N LEU A 37 4.30 0.37 2.72
CA LEU A 37 3.16 -0.21 2.01
C LEU A 37 3.58 -0.75 0.65
N ARG A 38 4.41 -0.03 -0.09
CA ARG A 38 4.89 -0.49 -1.40
C ARG A 38 5.70 -1.78 -1.26
N GLU A 39 6.43 -1.93 -0.17
CA GLU A 39 7.24 -3.13 0.04
C GLU A 39 6.42 -4.31 0.55
N HIS A 40 5.28 -4.05 1.18
CA HIS A 40 4.54 -5.10 1.89
C HIS A 40 3.08 -5.28 1.47
N TYR A 41 2.57 -4.50 0.51
CA TYR A 41 1.14 -4.56 0.18
C TYR A 41 0.69 -5.94 -0.31
N ARG A 42 1.62 -6.73 -0.81
CA ARG A 42 1.33 -8.08 -1.28
C ARG A 42 1.21 -9.09 -0.15
N GLU A 43 1.63 -8.70 1.03
CA GLU A 43 1.58 -9.56 2.21
C GLU A 43 0.30 -9.30 2.99
N ASP A 44 -0.01 -10.20 3.90
CA ASP A 44 -1.18 -10.06 4.77
C ASP A 44 -0.84 -9.11 5.91
N ILE A 45 -0.84 -7.81 5.62
CA ILE A 45 -0.48 -6.80 6.60
C ILE A 45 -1.72 -6.17 7.22
N SER A 46 -1.56 -5.66 8.44
CA SER A 46 -2.64 -5.05 9.20
C SER A 46 -2.22 -3.69 9.72
N LEU A 47 -3.21 -2.92 10.15
CA LEU A 47 -2.96 -1.63 10.79
C LEU A 47 -2.08 -1.82 12.04
N GLU A 48 -2.33 -2.90 12.79
CA GLU A 48 -1.55 -3.21 13.99
C GLU A 48 -0.08 -3.43 13.67
N GLN A 49 0.20 -4.11 12.56
CA GLN A 49 1.58 -4.33 12.14
C GLN A 49 2.24 -3.02 11.73
N LEU A 50 1.50 -2.15 11.05
CA LEU A 50 2.02 -0.83 10.70
C LEU A 50 2.31 -0.02 11.96
N ALA A 51 1.40 -0.06 12.93
CA ALA A 51 1.58 0.65 14.19
C ALA A 51 2.84 0.16 14.91
N ASP A 52 3.04 -1.16 14.96
CA ASP A 52 4.24 -1.75 15.54
C ASP A 52 5.50 -1.26 14.83
N PHE A 53 5.47 -1.24 13.51
CA PHE A 53 6.59 -0.75 12.71
C PHE A 53 6.93 0.69 13.06
N LEU A 54 5.91 1.52 13.29
CA LEU A 54 6.10 2.93 13.60
C LEU A 54 6.33 3.18 15.08
N HIS A 55 6.16 2.15 15.93
CA HIS A 55 6.26 2.27 17.39
C HIS A 55 5.17 3.18 17.96
N PHE A 56 4.00 3.15 17.36
CA PHE A 56 2.80 3.88 17.81
C PHE A 56 1.72 2.89 18.21
N ASN A 57 0.72 3.36 18.98
CA ASN A 57 -0.41 2.49 19.26
C ASN A 57 -1.36 2.48 18.06
N PRO A 58 -2.16 1.40 17.89
CA PRO A 58 -3.03 1.27 16.72
C PRO A 58 -4.06 2.39 16.57
N SER A 59 -4.65 2.85 17.66
CA SER A 59 -5.66 3.90 17.59
C SER A 59 -5.09 5.19 17.04
N TYR A 60 -3.93 5.60 17.54
CA TYR A 60 -3.24 6.79 17.07
C TYR A 60 -2.85 6.62 15.59
N THR A 61 -2.36 5.44 15.24
CA THR A 61 -1.93 5.14 13.87
C THR A 61 -3.11 5.23 12.91
N SER A 62 -4.28 4.74 13.34
CA SER A 62 -5.49 4.80 12.50
C SER A 62 -5.85 6.24 12.17
N ASP A 63 -5.87 7.11 13.17
CA ASP A 63 -6.22 8.51 12.97
C ASP A 63 -5.16 9.24 12.16
N LEU A 64 -3.90 8.96 12.44
CA LEU A 64 -2.78 9.54 11.72
C LEU A 64 -2.83 9.17 10.24
N PHE A 65 -3.12 7.90 9.96
CA PHE A 65 -3.20 7.42 8.58
C PHE A 65 -4.28 8.16 7.80
N LYS A 66 -5.48 8.28 8.38
CA LYS A 66 -6.57 9.01 7.72
C LYS A 66 -6.19 10.45 7.45
N ARG A 67 -5.51 11.09 8.40
CA ARG A 67 -5.12 12.48 8.25
C ARG A 67 -4.11 12.66 7.12
N ILE A 68 -3.13 11.75 7.04
CA ILE A 68 -2.05 11.88 6.06
C ILE A 68 -2.52 11.44 4.66
N PHE A 69 -3.24 10.32 4.57
CA PHE A 69 -3.60 9.72 3.28
C PHE A 69 -5.03 9.99 2.83
N GLY A 70 -5.85 10.58 3.69
CA GLY A 70 -7.21 10.96 3.33
C GLY A 70 -8.22 9.83 3.35
N LYS A 71 -7.83 8.62 3.71
CA LYS A 71 -8.73 7.47 3.80
C LYS A 71 -8.17 6.44 4.76
N PRO A 72 -9.02 5.52 5.25
CA PRO A 72 -8.57 4.49 6.19
C PRO A 72 -7.51 3.58 5.57
N PHE A 73 -6.69 2.98 6.43
CA PHE A 73 -5.62 2.09 6.03
C PHE A 73 -6.09 0.97 5.09
N VAL A 74 -7.18 0.28 5.47
CA VAL A 74 -7.68 -0.85 4.66
C VAL A 74 -8.08 -0.39 3.25
N SER A 75 -8.74 0.77 3.17
CA SER A 75 -9.17 1.31 1.86
C SER A 75 -7.97 1.67 1.01
N TYR A 76 -6.96 2.26 1.61
CA TYR A 76 -5.75 2.64 0.88
C TYR A 76 -5.00 1.40 0.37
N LEU A 77 -4.86 0.40 1.25
CA LEU A 77 -4.20 -0.85 0.87
C LEU A 77 -4.94 -1.54 -0.27
N THR A 78 -6.28 -1.57 -0.19
CA THR A 78 -7.11 -2.14 -1.25
C THR A 78 -6.89 -1.42 -2.57
N SER A 79 -6.82 -0.09 -2.52
CA SER A 79 -6.57 0.71 -3.73
C SER A 79 -5.22 0.37 -4.36
N MET A 80 -4.18 0.21 -3.54
CA MET A 80 -2.86 -0.17 -4.07
C MET A 80 -2.91 -1.51 -4.78
N ARG A 81 -3.58 -2.48 -4.17
CA ARG A 81 -3.69 -3.82 -4.75
C ARG A 81 -4.47 -3.79 -6.06
N VAL A 82 -5.57 -3.05 -6.09
CA VAL A 82 -6.41 -2.95 -7.28
C VAL A 82 -5.67 -2.23 -8.41
N GLU A 83 -4.95 -1.15 -8.09
CA GLU A 83 -4.19 -0.43 -9.12
C GLU A 83 -3.13 -1.31 -9.75
N THR A 84 -2.43 -2.10 -8.96
CA THR A 84 -1.45 -3.05 -9.49
C THR A 84 -2.13 -4.11 -10.34
N ALA A 85 -3.28 -4.61 -9.89
CA ALA A 85 -4.04 -5.61 -10.65
C ALA A 85 -4.46 -5.06 -12.01
N LYS A 86 -4.88 -3.80 -12.08
CA LYS A 86 -5.25 -3.16 -13.35
C LYS A 86 -4.09 -3.22 -14.35
N VAL A 87 -2.90 -2.86 -13.89
CA VAL A 87 -1.71 -2.86 -14.75
C VAL A 87 -1.46 -4.26 -15.29
N LEU A 88 -1.53 -5.27 -14.41
CA LEU A 88 -1.28 -6.65 -14.82
C LEU A 88 -2.35 -7.17 -15.78
N LEU A 89 -3.60 -6.78 -15.56
CA LEU A 89 -4.69 -7.17 -16.46
C LEU A 89 -4.52 -6.56 -17.84
N GLU A 90 -4.08 -5.29 -17.90
CA GLU A 90 -3.89 -4.59 -19.17
C GLU A 90 -2.79 -5.21 -20.01
N ARG A 91 -1.82 -5.84 -19.36
CA ARG A 91 -0.72 -6.51 -20.08
C ARG A 91 -1.17 -7.80 -20.75
N GLY A 92 -2.23 -8.42 -20.24
CA GLY A 92 -2.83 -9.60 -20.85
C GLY A 92 -2.03 -10.89 -20.77
N LYS A 93 -0.97 -10.93 -19.97
CA LYS A 93 -0.07 -12.08 -19.89
C LYS A 93 -0.41 -13.07 -18.79
N PHE A 94 -1.16 -12.62 -17.79
CA PHE A 94 -1.38 -13.40 -16.57
C PHE A 94 -2.84 -13.82 -16.44
N LYS A 95 -3.06 -14.97 -15.85
CA LYS A 95 -4.41 -15.41 -15.52
C LYS A 95 -4.92 -14.63 -14.31
N THR A 96 -6.23 -14.47 -14.20
CA THR A 96 -6.80 -13.69 -13.11
C THR A 96 -6.44 -14.23 -11.73
N TYR A 97 -6.37 -15.57 -11.57
CA TYR A 97 -6.00 -16.11 -10.26
C TYR A 97 -4.53 -15.82 -9.93
N GLU A 98 -3.67 -15.76 -10.94
CA GLU A 98 -2.26 -15.39 -10.74
C GLU A 98 -2.14 -13.94 -10.28
N ILE A 99 -2.94 -13.08 -10.88
CA ILE A 99 -2.95 -11.66 -10.51
C ILE A 99 -3.46 -11.49 -9.09
N ALA A 100 -4.55 -12.18 -8.73
CA ALA A 100 -5.11 -12.11 -7.38
C ALA A 100 -4.05 -12.47 -6.36
N GLU A 101 -3.34 -13.57 -6.59
CA GLU A 101 -2.30 -14.04 -5.69
C GLU A 101 -1.14 -13.05 -5.61
N HIS A 102 -0.74 -12.52 -6.76
CA HIS A 102 0.38 -11.58 -6.82
C HIS A 102 0.11 -10.32 -6.01
N VAL A 103 -1.12 -9.81 -6.05
CA VAL A 103 -1.42 -8.56 -5.34
C VAL A 103 -1.84 -8.77 -3.90
N GLY A 104 -1.80 -10.01 -3.40
CA GLY A 104 -1.98 -10.27 -1.99
C GLY A 104 -3.30 -10.89 -1.57
N TYR A 105 -4.11 -11.36 -2.52
CA TYR A 105 -5.37 -12.02 -2.19
C TYR A 105 -5.21 -13.54 -2.28
N GLN A 106 -5.56 -14.22 -1.23
CA GLN A 106 -5.50 -15.67 -1.20
C GLN A 106 -6.74 -16.30 -1.82
N ASP A 107 -7.85 -15.58 -1.81
CA ASP A 107 -9.13 -16.05 -2.32
C ASP A 107 -9.48 -15.27 -3.59
N GLU A 108 -9.50 -15.96 -4.73
CA GLU A 108 -9.80 -15.35 -6.02
C GLU A 108 -11.20 -14.74 -6.04
N LYS A 109 -12.17 -15.37 -5.40
CA LYS A 109 -13.54 -14.86 -5.35
C LYS A 109 -13.61 -13.52 -4.63
N TYR A 110 -12.88 -13.43 -3.52
CA TYR A 110 -12.84 -12.19 -2.76
C TYR A 110 -12.16 -11.09 -3.57
N PHE A 111 -11.11 -11.44 -4.31
CA PHE A 111 -10.44 -10.51 -5.21
C PHE A 111 -11.42 -9.99 -6.26
N PHE A 112 -12.17 -10.89 -6.91
CA PHE A 112 -13.14 -10.50 -7.93
C PHE A 112 -14.16 -9.51 -7.37
N LYS A 113 -14.71 -9.84 -6.20
CA LYS A 113 -15.71 -9.00 -5.55
C LYS A 113 -15.14 -7.61 -5.22
N THR A 114 -13.94 -7.59 -4.67
CA THR A 114 -13.29 -6.34 -4.28
C THR A 114 -12.95 -5.51 -5.51
N PHE A 115 -12.41 -6.14 -6.55
CA PHE A 115 -12.04 -5.45 -7.78
C PHE A 115 -13.28 -4.81 -8.42
N LYS A 116 -14.37 -5.55 -8.49
CA LYS A 116 -15.61 -5.03 -9.07
C LYS A 116 -16.17 -3.88 -8.24
N LYS A 117 -16.08 -3.97 -6.92
CA LYS A 117 -16.55 -2.90 -6.05
C LYS A 117 -15.78 -1.61 -6.27
N VAL A 118 -14.48 -1.71 -6.47
CA VAL A 118 -13.61 -0.54 -6.63
C VAL A 118 -13.67 0.03 -8.06
N THR A 119 -13.68 -0.83 -9.07
CA THR A 119 -13.58 -0.39 -10.48
C THR A 119 -14.91 -0.37 -11.22
N GLY A 120 -15.90 -1.10 -10.75
CA GLY A 120 -17.17 -1.27 -11.45
C GLY A 120 -17.19 -2.43 -12.43
N PHE A 121 -16.06 -3.12 -12.61
CA PHE A 121 -15.94 -4.23 -13.55
C PHE A 121 -15.30 -5.43 -12.86
N THR A 122 -15.65 -6.64 -13.32
CA THR A 122 -14.89 -7.82 -12.90
C THR A 122 -13.50 -7.74 -13.55
N PRO A 123 -12.51 -8.45 -13.01
CA PRO A 123 -11.18 -8.45 -13.63
C PRO A 123 -11.23 -8.87 -15.09
N LYS A 124 -12.07 -9.85 -15.42
CA LYS A 124 -12.21 -10.35 -16.79
C LYS A 124 -12.79 -9.27 -17.72
N GLU A 125 -13.83 -8.58 -17.24
CA GLU A 125 -14.44 -7.48 -17.99
C GLU A 125 -13.45 -6.34 -18.20
N TYR A 126 -12.71 -6.02 -17.15
CA TYR A 126 -11.72 -4.96 -17.21
C TYR A 126 -10.64 -5.27 -18.25
N ARG A 127 -10.14 -6.51 -18.23
CA ARG A 127 -9.12 -6.94 -19.19
C ARG A 127 -9.64 -6.81 -20.63
N LYS A 128 -10.86 -7.26 -20.86
CA LYS A 128 -11.45 -7.22 -22.19
C LYS A 128 -11.56 -5.81 -22.71
N ARG A 129 -11.89 -4.85 -21.83
CA ARG A 129 -12.04 -3.46 -22.24
C ARG A 129 -10.71 -2.74 -22.46
N HIS A 130 -9.64 -3.20 -21.83
CA HIS A 130 -8.36 -2.51 -21.83
C HIS A 130 -7.21 -3.29 -22.46
N LEU A 131 -7.50 -4.45 -23.01
CA LEU A 131 -6.48 -5.26 -23.65
C LEU A 131 -6.04 -4.59 -24.95
N LYS A 132 -4.72 -4.55 -25.16
CA LYS A 132 -4.17 -3.90 -26.36
C LYS A 132 -3.59 -4.89 -27.35
#